data_6866e065761de3fd99c380344540cbf6
#
_entry.id   6866e065761de3fd99c380344540cbf6
#
_cell.length_a   1.000
_cell.length_b   1.000
_cell.length_c   1.000
_cell.angle_alpha   90.00
_cell.angle_beta   90.00
_cell.angle_gamma   90.00
#
_symmetry.space_group_name_H-M   'P 1'
#
loop_
_entity.id
_entity.type
_entity.pdbx_description
1 polymer ?
#
loop_
_entity_poly.entity_id
_entity_poly.type
_entity_poly.pdbx_seq_one_letter_code
_entity_poly.pdbx_strand_id
1 'polypeptide(L)'
;FSGVDSMFSLVNDLLLSNEKSFLSKGSLFSHGDLCFSNMILSESEDSIIFIDPRGGDSFRTPYYDLAKISHSLLGGYDHIINNKASICFNSDMTAFLDFDMNKDKSVKDLFNSFLESGDYKPEIVALVQVSLFLSMLPLHIEDTKKVYMLALRASELISGIKDHKNR
;
A
#
# COMPACT_ATOMS: atom_id res chain seq x y z
N PHE A 1 -5.70 -5.07 21.22
CA PHE A 1 -5.74 -4.65 19.80
C PHE A 1 -7.11 -4.85 19.12
N SER A 2 -8.22 -4.60 19.82
CA SER A 2 -9.58 -4.71 19.25
C SER A 2 -9.78 -3.88 17.97
N GLY A 3 -9.06 -2.77 17.82
CA GLY A 3 -9.10 -1.94 16.62
C GLY A 3 -8.45 -2.58 15.39
N VAL A 4 -7.42 -3.42 15.56
CA VAL A 4 -6.75 -4.12 14.46
C VAL A 4 -7.67 -5.20 13.88
N ASP A 5 -8.32 -5.99 14.74
CA ASP A 5 -9.27 -7.01 14.30
C ASP A 5 -10.44 -6.39 13.51
N SER A 6 -10.93 -5.24 13.99
CA SER A 6 -11.97 -4.48 13.28
C SER A 6 -11.50 -3.96 11.92
N MET A 7 -10.23 -3.55 11.79
CA MET A 7 -9.65 -3.16 10.50
C MET A 7 -9.56 -4.35 9.54
N PHE A 8 -9.10 -5.51 10.01
CA PHE A 8 -9.07 -6.73 9.19
C PHE A 8 -10.46 -7.10 8.67
N SER A 9 -11.46 -7.13 9.57
CA SER A 9 -12.84 -7.44 9.19
C SER A 9 -13.36 -6.46 8.14
N LEU A 10 -13.21 -5.16 8.37
CA LEU A 10 -13.65 -4.12 7.44
C LEU A 10 -12.98 -4.23 6.07
N VAL A 11 -11.66 -4.43 6.02
CA VAL A 11 -10.92 -4.56 4.76
C VAL A 11 -11.37 -5.80 4.00
N ASN A 12 -11.56 -6.92 4.70
CA ASN A 12 -12.07 -8.14 4.09
C ASN A 12 -13.46 -7.94 3.47
N ASP A 13 -14.39 -7.34 4.20
CA ASP A 13 -15.74 -7.06 3.72
C ASP A 13 -15.73 -6.12 2.49
N LEU A 14 -14.87 -5.10 2.52
CA LEU A 14 -14.70 -4.18 1.40
C LEU A 14 -14.07 -4.85 0.18
N LEU A 15 -13.09 -5.73 0.34
CA LEU A 15 -12.51 -6.50 -0.75
C LEU A 15 -13.53 -7.46 -1.35
N LEU A 16 -14.28 -8.20 -0.55
CA LEU A 16 -15.34 -9.09 -1.00
C LEU A 16 -16.44 -8.34 -1.77
N SER A 17 -16.86 -7.17 -1.26
CA SER A 17 -17.85 -6.34 -1.96
C SER A 17 -17.36 -5.78 -3.31
N ASN A 18 -16.06 -5.73 -3.53
CA ASN A 18 -15.42 -5.28 -4.77
C ASN A 18 -14.82 -6.43 -5.60
N GLU A 19 -15.09 -7.69 -5.24
CA GLU A 19 -14.48 -8.87 -5.86
C GLU A 19 -14.57 -8.86 -7.40
N LYS A 20 -15.74 -8.57 -7.96
CA LYS A 20 -15.92 -8.50 -9.42
C LYS A 20 -15.00 -7.49 -10.08
N SER A 21 -14.83 -6.32 -9.48
CA SER A 21 -13.94 -5.29 -9.99
C SER A 21 -12.48 -5.69 -9.84
N PHE A 22 -12.12 -6.32 -8.71
CA PHE A 22 -10.78 -6.83 -8.46
C PHE A 22 -10.38 -7.93 -9.45
N LEU A 23 -11.30 -8.82 -9.81
CA LEU A 23 -11.07 -9.93 -10.73
C LEU A 23 -11.25 -9.54 -12.21
N SER A 24 -11.89 -8.42 -12.52
CA SER A 24 -12.23 -8.01 -13.90
C SER A 24 -11.03 -7.78 -14.81
N LYS A 25 -9.86 -7.46 -14.25
CA LYS A 25 -8.63 -7.21 -15.01
C LYS A 25 -7.91 -8.50 -15.46
N GLY A 26 -8.45 -9.66 -15.13
CA GLY A 26 -7.91 -10.95 -15.55
C GLY A 26 -6.59 -11.32 -14.88
N SER A 27 -6.12 -12.52 -15.21
CA SER A 27 -4.82 -13.01 -14.79
C SER A 27 -3.77 -12.54 -15.79
N LEU A 28 -3.06 -11.48 -15.45
CA LEU A 28 -1.89 -11.03 -16.19
C LEU A 28 -0.63 -11.55 -15.51
N PHE A 29 0.47 -11.54 -16.25
CA PHE A 29 1.77 -11.74 -15.63
C PHE A 29 1.97 -10.66 -14.54
N SER A 30 2.24 -11.09 -13.31
CA SER A 30 2.41 -10.24 -12.14
C SER A 30 3.74 -10.55 -11.50
N HIS A 31 4.46 -9.53 -11.07
CA HIS A 31 5.69 -9.68 -10.30
C HIS A 31 5.41 -10.31 -8.92
N GLY A 32 4.30 -9.93 -8.31
CA GLY A 32 3.84 -10.45 -7.02
C GLY A 32 4.59 -9.91 -5.79
N ASP A 33 5.60 -9.04 -6.00
CA ASP A 33 6.28 -8.31 -4.92
C ASP A 33 6.96 -7.05 -5.46
N LEU A 34 6.22 -6.24 -6.20
CA LEU A 34 6.72 -5.07 -6.91
C LEU A 34 6.88 -3.86 -5.96
N CYS A 35 7.85 -3.95 -5.05
CA CYS A 35 8.24 -2.88 -4.13
C CYS A 35 9.60 -2.30 -4.50
N PHE A 36 9.97 -1.14 -3.95
CA PHE A 36 11.23 -0.47 -4.30
C PHE A 36 12.48 -1.28 -4.00
N SER A 37 12.47 -2.12 -2.95
CA SER A 37 13.59 -3.01 -2.64
C SER A 37 13.87 -4.06 -3.72
N ASN A 38 12.89 -4.33 -4.60
CA ASN A 38 12.99 -5.26 -5.71
C ASN A 38 13.20 -4.56 -7.07
N MET A 39 13.63 -3.28 -7.04
CA MET A 39 13.93 -2.48 -8.22
C MET A 39 15.37 -1.98 -8.14
N ILE A 40 16.13 -2.24 -9.18
CA ILE A 40 17.51 -1.76 -9.34
C ILE A 40 17.52 -0.74 -10.48
N LEU A 41 17.92 0.49 -10.18
CA LEU A 41 18.14 1.52 -11.20
C LEU A 41 19.50 1.33 -11.82
N SER A 42 19.55 1.13 -13.13
CA SER A 42 20.79 1.11 -13.90
C SER A 42 21.07 2.51 -14.44
N GLU A 43 22.02 3.22 -13.82
CA GLU A 43 22.39 4.58 -14.27
C GLU A 43 23.01 4.59 -15.67
N SER A 44 23.68 3.49 -16.06
CA SER A 44 24.34 3.38 -17.38
C SER A 44 23.37 3.10 -18.54
N GLU A 45 22.22 2.53 -18.25
CA GLU A 45 21.25 2.08 -19.25
C GLU A 45 19.94 2.86 -19.22
N ASP A 46 19.80 3.79 -18.26
CA ASP A 46 18.54 4.51 -17.99
C ASP A 46 17.34 3.56 -17.91
N SER A 47 17.55 2.45 -17.19
CA SER A 47 16.58 1.35 -17.11
C SER A 47 16.36 0.90 -15.67
N ILE A 48 15.20 0.30 -15.41
CA ILE A 48 14.87 -0.33 -14.14
C ILE A 48 14.88 -1.84 -14.33
N ILE A 49 15.67 -2.53 -13.52
CA ILE A 49 15.71 -4.00 -13.46
C ILE A 49 14.85 -4.44 -12.28
N PHE A 50 13.88 -5.30 -12.54
CA PHE A 50 13.05 -5.93 -11.51
C PHE A 50 13.66 -7.26 -11.11
N ILE A 51 13.80 -7.48 -9.80
CA ILE A 51 14.39 -8.69 -9.21
C ILE A 51 13.41 -9.34 -8.23
N ASP A 52 13.64 -10.60 -7.92
CA ASP A 52 12.89 -11.39 -6.93
C ASP A 52 11.38 -11.45 -7.20
N PRO A 53 10.93 -11.80 -8.43
CA PRO A 53 9.52 -11.99 -8.67
C PRO A 53 9.02 -13.19 -7.85
N ARG A 54 7.87 -13.05 -7.19
CA ARG A 54 7.23 -14.18 -6.52
C ARG A 54 6.67 -15.12 -7.57
N GLY A 55 7.37 -16.24 -7.80
CA GLY A 55 6.89 -17.32 -8.64
C GLY A 55 5.61 -17.97 -8.09
N GLY A 56 4.95 -18.75 -8.93
CA GLY A 56 3.80 -19.58 -8.59
C GLY A 56 2.67 -19.47 -9.61
N ASP A 57 1.87 -20.54 -9.70
CA ASP A 57 0.74 -20.67 -10.64
C ASP A 57 -0.57 -20.05 -10.11
N SER A 58 -0.49 -19.28 -9.01
CA SER A 58 -1.68 -18.68 -8.42
C SER A 58 -2.16 -17.49 -9.25
N PHE A 59 -3.48 -17.42 -9.41
CA PHE A 59 -4.14 -16.26 -9.98
C PHE A 59 -3.69 -14.97 -9.28
N ARG A 60 -3.21 -14.00 -10.05
CA ARG A 60 -2.80 -12.69 -9.54
C ARG A 60 -3.46 -11.61 -10.36
N THR A 61 -3.87 -10.57 -9.69
CA THR A 61 -4.43 -9.39 -10.33
C THR A 61 -3.39 -8.27 -10.36
N PRO A 62 -3.37 -7.44 -11.41
CA PRO A 62 -2.52 -6.26 -11.48
C PRO A 62 -2.69 -5.31 -10.27
N TYR A 63 -3.85 -5.30 -9.65
CA TYR A 63 -4.11 -4.52 -8.44
C TYR A 63 -3.13 -4.83 -7.30
N TYR A 64 -2.63 -6.06 -7.22
CA TYR A 64 -1.66 -6.42 -6.19
C TYR A 64 -0.31 -5.74 -6.42
N ASP A 65 0.22 -5.77 -7.64
CA ASP A 65 1.47 -5.10 -7.98
C ASP A 65 1.34 -3.57 -7.89
N LEU A 66 0.22 -3.01 -8.34
CA LEU A 66 -0.09 -1.58 -8.18
C LEU A 66 -0.14 -1.17 -6.70
N ALA A 67 -0.73 -1.99 -5.85
CA ALA A 67 -0.75 -1.74 -4.42
C ALA A 67 0.64 -1.88 -3.78
N LYS A 68 1.48 -2.80 -4.25
CA LYS A 68 2.87 -2.93 -3.81
C LYS A 68 3.72 -1.70 -4.18
N ILE A 69 3.56 -1.17 -5.38
CA ILE A 69 4.18 0.11 -5.78
C ILE A 69 3.64 1.25 -4.89
N SER A 70 2.33 1.35 -4.73
CA SER A 70 1.70 2.36 -3.90
C SER A 70 2.13 2.27 -2.43
N HIS A 71 2.36 1.06 -1.92
CA HIS A 71 2.83 0.79 -0.57
C HIS A 71 4.21 1.42 -0.30
N SER A 72 5.14 1.33 -1.26
CA SER A 72 6.43 2.01 -1.22
C SER A 72 6.30 3.51 -1.55
N LEU A 73 5.65 3.85 -2.68
CA LEU A 73 5.63 5.19 -3.25
C LEU A 73 4.81 6.19 -2.42
N LEU A 74 3.63 5.80 -1.98
CA LEU A 74 2.65 6.67 -1.29
C LEU A 74 2.40 6.23 0.15
N GLY A 75 2.65 4.96 0.46
CA GLY A 75 2.36 4.38 1.76
C GLY A 75 3.39 4.66 2.83
N GLY A 76 4.64 4.96 2.44
CA GLY A 76 5.72 5.19 3.38
C GLY A 76 6.26 3.91 4.04
N TYR A 77 5.98 2.74 3.47
CA TYR A 77 6.44 1.46 4.01
C TYR A 77 7.95 1.42 4.22
N ASP A 78 8.73 1.82 3.21
CA ASP A 78 10.18 1.83 3.28
C ASP A 78 10.72 2.77 4.36
N HIS A 79 10.01 3.87 4.66
CA HIS A 79 10.36 4.76 5.75
C HIS A 79 10.12 4.10 7.12
N ILE A 80 9.02 3.37 7.28
CA ILE A 80 8.72 2.64 8.52
C ILE A 80 9.78 1.56 8.76
N ILE A 81 10.05 0.73 7.76
CA ILE A 81 10.97 -0.41 7.91
C ILE A 81 12.42 0.05 8.17
N ASN A 82 12.83 1.15 7.54
CA ASN A 82 14.17 1.71 7.70
C ASN A 82 14.28 2.71 8.88
N ASN A 83 13.30 2.74 9.80
CA ASN A 83 13.27 3.63 10.98
C ASN A 83 13.38 5.13 10.64
N LYS A 84 12.85 5.54 9.47
CA LYS A 84 12.78 6.93 9.01
C LYS A 84 11.40 7.57 9.23
N ALA A 85 10.49 6.85 9.89
CA ALA A 85 9.18 7.34 10.27
C ALA A 85 9.08 7.57 11.77
N SER A 86 8.22 8.50 12.20
CA SER A 86 7.92 8.83 13.59
C SER A 86 6.41 8.89 13.82
N ILE A 87 5.98 8.53 15.03
CA ILE A 87 4.61 8.75 15.48
C ILE A 87 4.54 10.13 16.11
N CYS A 88 3.70 10.99 15.60
CA CYS A 88 3.41 12.32 16.10
C CYS A 88 1.96 12.44 16.56
N PHE A 89 1.65 13.49 17.32
CA PHE A 89 0.31 13.75 17.82
C PHE A 89 -0.13 15.16 17.46
N ASN A 90 -1.35 15.30 17.01
CA ASN A 90 -2.02 16.57 16.84
C ASN A 90 -2.41 17.17 18.21
N SER A 91 -2.89 18.41 18.22
CA SER A 91 -3.36 19.10 19.43
C SER A 91 -4.55 18.42 20.12
N ASP A 92 -5.34 17.65 19.38
CA ASP A 92 -6.45 16.83 19.87
C ASP A 92 -6.02 15.40 20.28
N MET A 93 -4.72 15.16 20.39
CA MET A 93 -4.11 13.86 20.69
C MET A 93 -4.34 12.76 19.65
N THR A 94 -4.82 13.10 18.44
CA THR A 94 -4.88 12.16 17.33
C THR A 94 -3.46 11.84 16.86
N ALA A 95 -3.10 10.55 16.86
CA ALA A 95 -1.82 10.08 16.37
C ALA A 95 -1.77 10.10 14.83
N PHE A 96 -0.63 10.48 14.27
CA PHE A 96 -0.33 10.38 12.86
C PHE A 96 1.12 10.01 12.62
N LEU A 97 1.41 9.49 11.41
CA LEU A 97 2.77 9.22 11.00
C LEU A 97 3.38 10.43 10.32
N ASP A 98 4.54 10.83 10.82
CA ASP A 98 5.43 11.77 10.15
C ASP A 98 6.59 11.01 9.52
N PHE A 99 6.76 11.18 8.22
CA PHE A 99 7.89 10.67 7.45
C PHE A 99 8.15 11.61 6.28
N ASP A 100 9.41 11.81 6.00
CA ASP A 100 9.85 12.64 4.88
C ASP A 100 9.53 11.93 3.56
N MET A 101 8.24 11.91 3.24
CA MET A 101 7.85 11.65 1.88
C MET A 101 8.18 12.92 1.09
N ASN A 102 8.89 12.75 0.00
CA ASN A 102 8.91 13.77 -1.03
C ASN A 102 7.45 14.15 -1.29
N LYS A 103 7.04 15.29 -0.72
CA LYS A 103 5.66 15.82 -0.83
C LYS A 103 5.39 16.28 -2.26
N ASP A 104 6.14 15.73 -3.23
CA ASP A 104 6.00 16.07 -4.61
C ASP A 104 4.64 15.56 -5.10
N LYS A 105 3.72 16.50 -5.13
CA LYS A 105 2.37 16.28 -5.63
C LYS A 105 2.41 15.66 -7.04
N SER A 106 3.45 15.96 -7.82
CA SER A 106 3.62 15.47 -9.19
C SER A 106 3.70 13.94 -9.26
N VAL A 107 4.35 13.30 -8.30
CA VAL A 107 4.48 11.83 -8.25
C VAL A 107 3.12 11.18 -7.98
N LYS A 108 2.34 11.74 -7.06
CA LYS A 108 0.98 11.27 -6.78
C LYS A 108 0.06 11.46 -7.98
N ASP A 109 0.14 12.62 -8.61
CA ASP A 109 -0.67 12.95 -9.78
C ASP A 109 -0.29 12.03 -10.97
N LEU A 110 1.00 11.75 -11.16
CA LEU A 110 1.48 10.81 -12.18
C LEU A 110 0.95 9.40 -11.93
N PHE A 111 1.02 8.91 -10.69
CA PHE A 111 0.51 7.59 -10.34
C PHE A 111 -1.01 7.49 -10.54
N ASN A 112 -1.77 8.51 -10.14
CA ASN A 112 -3.21 8.55 -10.36
C ASN A 112 -3.55 8.58 -11.87
N SER A 113 -2.85 9.38 -12.66
CA SER A 113 -3.03 9.42 -14.12
C SER A 113 -2.72 8.07 -14.77
N PHE A 114 -1.72 7.35 -14.26
CA PHE A 114 -1.44 5.99 -14.70
C PHE A 114 -2.59 5.03 -14.39
N LEU A 115 -3.16 5.09 -13.18
CA LEU A 115 -4.31 4.26 -12.81
C LEU A 115 -5.51 4.54 -13.72
N GLU A 116 -5.81 5.83 -13.96
CA GLU A 116 -6.90 6.24 -14.85
C GLU A 116 -6.69 5.74 -16.28
N SER A 117 -5.49 5.91 -16.84
CA SER A 117 -5.16 5.47 -18.21
C SER A 117 -5.28 3.95 -18.40
N GLY A 118 -5.01 3.18 -17.35
CA GLY A 118 -5.15 1.73 -17.31
C GLY A 118 -6.56 1.26 -16.92
N ASP A 119 -7.51 2.17 -16.70
CA ASP A 119 -8.84 1.89 -16.18
C ASP A 119 -8.78 1.08 -14.86
N TYR A 120 -7.83 1.45 -13.97
CA TYR A 120 -7.73 0.89 -12.63
C TYR A 120 -8.46 1.77 -11.62
N LYS A 121 -9.14 1.15 -10.69
CA LYS A 121 -9.88 1.85 -9.63
C LYS A 121 -8.94 2.19 -8.47
N PRO A 122 -8.66 3.47 -8.20
CA PRO A 122 -7.75 3.88 -7.12
C PRO A 122 -8.19 3.36 -5.75
N GLU A 123 -9.49 3.28 -5.50
CA GLU A 123 -10.04 2.77 -4.24
C GLU A 123 -9.71 1.28 -4.03
N ILE A 124 -9.62 0.47 -5.09
CA ILE A 124 -9.23 -0.94 -4.98
C ILE A 124 -7.73 -1.03 -4.69
N VAL A 125 -6.91 -0.23 -5.38
CA VAL A 125 -5.47 -0.16 -5.09
C VAL A 125 -5.24 0.20 -3.62
N ALA A 126 -5.96 1.21 -3.10
CA ALA A 126 -5.88 1.63 -1.71
C ALA A 126 -6.32 0.53 -0.73
N LEU A 127 -7.40 -0.20 -1.03
CA LEU A 127 -7.85 -1.32 -0.20
C LEU A 127 -6.81 -2.44 -0.12
N VAL A 128 -6.25 -2.83 -1.27
CA VAL A 128 -5.18 -3.84 -1.31
C VAL A 128 -3.94 -3.33 -0.58
N GLN A 129 -3.59 -2.06 -0.71
CA GLN A 129 -2.49 -1.44 0.02
C GLN A 129 -2.71 -1.52 1.54
N VAL A 130 -3.92 -1.24 2.04
CA VAL A 130 -4.25 -1.42 3.46
C VAL A 130 -4.04 -2.86 3.90
N SER A 131 -4.52 -3.84 3.11
CA SER A 131 -4.35 -5.25 3.43
C SER A 131 -2.86 -5.65 3.51
N LEU A 132 -2.00 -5.04 2.69
CA LEU A 132 -0.55 -5.24 2.76
C LEU A 132 0.02 -4.73 4.09
N PHE A 133 -0.35 -3.51 4.55
CA PHE A 133 0.09 -3.01 5.86
C PHE A 133 -0.34 -3.92 7.00
N LEU A 134 -1.58 -4.38 6.99
CA LEU A 134 -2.08 -5.30 8.02
C LEU A 134 -1.38 -6.65 7.98
N SER A 135 -1.07 -7.18 6.80
CA SER A 135 -0.35 -8.47 6.65
C SER A 135 1.10 -8.40 7.12
N MET A 136 1.69 -7.21 7.24
CA MET A 136 3.04 -7.01 7.76
C MET A 136 3.11 -7.08 9.29
N LEU A 137 2.00 -6.89 10.02
CA LEU A 137 1.98 -6.85 11.48
C LEU A 137 2.62 -8.11 12.13
N PRO A 138 2.24 -9.35 11.73
CA PRO A 138 2.86 -10.53 12.30
C PRO A 138 4.33 -10.70 11.94
N LEU A 139 4.77 -10.17 10.80
CA LEU A 139 6.16 -10.27 10.34
C LEU A 139 7.12 -9.35 11.13
N HIS A 140 6.59 -8.36 11.84
CA HIS A 140 7.36 -7.40 12.63
C HIS A 140 7.00 -7.45 14.11
N ILE A 141 6.46 -8.56 14.60
CA ILE A 141 5.92 -8.68 15.97
C ILE A 141 6.98 -8.44 17.06
N GLU A 142 8.24 -8.68 16.75
CA GLU A 142 9.37 -8.42 17.65
C GLU A 142 9.73 -6.92 17.75
N ASP A 143 9.27 -6.08 16.83
CA ASP A 143 9.46 -4.63 16.84
C ASP A 143 8.13 -3.91 17.07
N THR A 144 7.77 -3.73 18.32
CA THR A 144 6.51 -3.10 18.72
C THR A 144 6.31 -1.72 18.09
N LYS A 145 7.38 -0.94 17.93
CA LYS A 145 7.30 0.39 17.28
C LYS A 145 6.87 0.27 15.83
N LYS A 146 7.45 -0.65 15.08
CA LYS A 146 7.05 -0.91 13.68
C LYS A 146 5.61 -1.39 13.58
N VAL A 147 5.20 -2.31 14.46
CA VAL A 147 3.81 -2.79 14.52
C VAL A 147 2.84 -1.64 14.71
N TYR A 148 3.10 -0.73 15.65
CA TYR A 148 2.26 0.45 15.85
C TYR A 148 2.22 1.37 14.63
N MET A 149 3.36 1.63 14.00
CA MET A 149 3.43 2.49 12.82
C MET A 149 2.69 1.87 11.62
N LEU A 150 2.83 0.57 11.39
CA LEU A 150 2.12 -0.15 10.32
C LEU A 150 0.61 -0.13 10.56
N ALA A 151 0.16 -0.39 11.80
CA ALA A 151 -1.26 -0.34 12.16
C ALA A 151 -1.84 1.07 12.04
N LEU A 152 -1.10 2.09 12.48
CA LEU A 152 -1.50 3.49 12.35
C LEU A 152 -1.64 3.88 10.88
N ARG A 153 -0.67 3.48 10.04
CA ARG A 153 -0.73 3.76 8.61
C ARG A 153 -1.93 3.09 7.94
N ALA A 154 -2.22 1.84 8.27
CA ALA A 154 -3.42 1.16 7.81
C ALA A 154 -4.69 1.94 8.19
N SER A 155 -4.78 2.43 9.44
CA SER A 155 -5.91 3.23 9.92
C SER A 155 -6.09 4.56 9.16
N GLU A 156 -4.99 5.29 8.91
CA GLU A 156 -5.02 6.54 8.13
C GLU A 156 -5.55 6.30 6.69
N LEU A 157 -5.06 5.24 6.04
CA LEU A 157 -5.49 4.88 4.69
C LEU A 157 -6.97 4.48 4.63
N ILE A 158 -7.46 3.70 5.62
CA ILE A 158 -8.88 3.34 5.72
C ILE A 158 -9.76 4.59 5.87
N SER A 159 -9.34 5.55 6.70
CA SER A 159 -10.07 6.80 6.90
C SER A 159 -10.18 7.59 5.60
N GLY A 160 -9.09 7.69 4.84
CA GLY A 160 -9.08 8.32 3.53
C GLY A 160 -10.03 7.68 2.52
N ILE A 161 -10.15 6.34 2.51
CA ILE A 161 -11.08 5.63 1.62
C ILE A 161 -12.55 5.94 1.97
N LYS A 162 -12.88 6.03 3.26
CA LYS A 162 -14.25 6.37 3.73
C LYS A 162 -14.64 7.78 3.35
N ASP A 163 -13.74 8.74 3.48
CA ASP A 163 -14.01 10.15 3.18
C ASP A 163 -14.30 10.37 1.69
N HIS A 164 -13.64 9.60 0.80
CA HIS A 164 -13.92 9.64 -0.63
C HIS A 164 -15.29 9.07 -1.03
N LYS A 165 -15.85 8.11 -0.27
CA LYS A 165 -17.17 7.55 -0.54
C LYS A 165 -18.33 8.44 -0.08
N ASN A 166 -18.05 9.40 0.81
CA ASN A 166 -19.06 10.30 1.37
C ASN A 166 -19.14 11.66 0.63
N ARG A 167 -18.36 11.85 -0.43
CA ARG A 167 -18.38 13.00 -1.33
C ARG A 167 -19.00 12.65 -2.67
#